data_ff094e042bbb586812901621b028a511
#
_entry.id   ff094e042bbb586812901621b028a511
#
_cell.length_a   1.000
_cell.length_b   1.000
_cell.length_c   1.000
_cell.angle_alpha   90.00
_cell.angle_beta   90.00
_cell.angle_gamma   90.00
#
_symmetry.space_group_name_H-M   'P 1'
#
loop_
_entity.id
_entity.type
_entity.pdbx_description
1 polymer ?
#
loop_
_entity_poly.entity_id
_entity_poly.type
_entity_poly.pdbx_seq_one_letter_code
_entity_poly.pdbx_strand_id
1 'polypeptide(L)'
;KRSAAGNLSELARRFFLIGSYIQLWYLLATVVAVLLLYLLATHFQWSVKRIVVAAVLLYLAGVCHNTYHHAFDDLSLAANEIRWYLSVFATARNGLFFGFPFVTMGYLFRVKADRIRKNDYGWHTIVFLALMMLEEWIVTQKIGESSHDMYLMTPLVTVNLFLAAAFCPVSDKRGAMAKIMRELSTEIFLLHMLVYFWYKKIMESLGLDVGNHLVRYLVVVSGSVLIGLILIYIGRKRNKTVKL
;
A
#
# COMPACT_ATOMS: atom_id res chain seq x y z
N LYS A 1 -6.95 -21.22 -29.59
CA LYS A 1 -8.18 -20.55 -29.07
C LYS A 1 -8.33 -20.93 -27.61
N ARG A 2 -8.05 -20.00 -26.68
CA ARG A 2 -8.34 -20.20 -25.24
C ARG A 2 -9.88 -20.28 -25.11
N SER A 3 -10.40 -21.23 -24.32
CA SER A 3 -11.84 -21.35 -24.08
C SER A 3 -12.38 -20.09 -23.37
N ALA A 4 -13.65 -19.74 -23.57
CA ALA A 4 -14.29 -18.61 -22.92
C ALA A 4 -14.19 -18.69 -21.38
N ALA A 5 -14.24 -19.90 -20.81
CA ALA A 5 -14.04 -20.15 -19.38
C ALA A 5 -12.61 -19.79 -18.91
N GLY A 6 -11.58 -20.08 -19.73
CA GLY A 6 -10.20 -19.69 -19.43
C GLY A 6 -9.99 -18.17 -19.45
N ASN A 7 -10.73 -17.46 -20.31
CA ASN A 7 -10.69 -16.00 -20.35
C ASN A 7 -11.39 -15.38 -19.14
N LEU A 8 -12.48 -15.95 -18.66
CA LEU A 8 -13.23 -15.45 -17.51
C LEU A 8 -12.45 -15.68 -16.19
N SER A 9 -11.85 -16.85 -16.01
CA SER A 9 -11.02 -17.14 -14.85
C SER A 9 -9.78 -16.24 -14.78
N GLU A 10 -9.14 -16.00 -15.94
CA GLU A 10 -8.00 -15.08 -16.01
C GLU A 10 -8.42 -13.62 -15.76
N LEU A 11 -9.58 -13.22 -16.25
CA LEU A 11 -10.15 -11.90 -15.99
C LEU A 11 -10.46 -11.72 -14.50
N ALA A 12 -11.07 -12.73 -13.88
CA ALA A 12 -11.35 -12.73 -12.44
C ALA A 12 -10.04 -12.70 -11.62
N ARG A 13 -9.05 -13.51 -11.98
CA ARG A 13 -7.73 -13.50 -11.36
C ARG A 13 -7.06 -12.13 -11.44
N ARG A 14 -7.06 -11.52 -12.62
CA ARG A 14 -6.51 -10.16 -12.82
C ARG A 14 -7.27 -9.14 -12.00
N PHE A 15 -8.59 -9.21 -12.00
CA PHE A 15 -9.41 -8.26 -11.25
C PHE A 15 -9.20 -8.38 -9.73
N PHE A 16 -9.27 -9.61 -9.17
CA PHE A 16 -9.21 -9.80 -7.71
C PHE A 16 -7.80 -9.85 -7.12
N LEU A 17 -6.79 -10.28 -7.87
CA LEU A 17 -5.43 -10.50 -7.35
C LEU A 17 -4.42 -9.47 -7.84
N ILE A 18 -4.57 -8.93 -9.05
CA ILE A 18 -3.61 -8.00 -9.64
C ILE A 18 -4.13 -6.57 -9.63
N GLY A 19 -5.46 -6.40 -9.65
CA GLY A 19 -6.14 -5.11 -9.86
C GLY A 19 -6.23 -4.75 -11.34
N SER A 20 -7.31 -4.09 -11.72
CA SER A 20 -7.57 -3.69 -13.12
C SER A 20 -6.60 -2.61 -13.61
N TYR A 21 -6.01 -1.87 -12.69
CA TYR A 21 -5.03 -0.79 -12.92
C TYR A 21 -3.92 -0.90 -11.88
N ILE A 22 -2.69 -0.71 -12.31
CA ILE A 22 -1.49 -0.85 -11.46
C ILE A 22 -1.56 -0.07 -10.14
N GLN A 23 -2.39 0.95 -10.03
CA GLN A 23 -2.53 1.76 -8.82
C GLN A 23 -3.78 1.49 -8.01
N LEU A 24 -4.83 0.99 -8.65
CA LEU A 24 -6.08 0.64 -7.96
C LEU A 24 -5.99 -0.69 -7.20
N TRP A 25 -4.85 -1.42 -7.33
CA TRP A 25 -4.62 -2.65 -6.56
C TRP A 25 -4.82 -2.45 -5.06
N TYR A 26 -4.41 -1.29 -4.53
CA TYR A 26 -4.55 -0.97 -3.11
C TYR A 26 -6.01 -0.89 -2.65
N LEU A 27 -6.89 -0.28 -3.45
CA LEU A 27 -8.32 -0.20 -3.11
C LEU A 27 -8.94 -1.59 -3.06
N LEU A 28 -8.68 -2.40 -4.07
CA LEU A 28 -9.16 -3.78 -4.11
C LEU A 28 -8.55 -4.62 -2.99
N ALA A 29 -7.25 -4.49 -2.74
CA ALA A 29 -6.57 -5.14 -1.64
C ALA A 29 -7.21 -4.78 -0.28
N THR A 30 -7.58 -3.50 -0.09
CA THR A 30 -8.25 -3.04 1.12
C THR A 30 -9.64 -3.67 1.26
N VAL A 31 -10.43 -3.71 0.19
CA VAL A 31 -11.77 -4.33 0.20
C VAL A 31 -11.65 -5.81 0.57
N VAL A 32 -10.77 -6.55 -0.09
CA VAL A 32 -10.55 -7.99 0.20
C VAL A 32 -10.08 -8.20 1.64
N ALA A 33 -9.16 -7.37 2.12
CA ALA A 33 -8.65 -7.44 3.48
C ALA A 33 -9.73 -7.18 4.55
N VAL A 34 -10.57 -6.16 4.33
CA VAL A 34 -11.67 -5.82 5.25
C VAL A 34 -12.73 -6.93 5.25
N LEU A 35 -13.10 -7.46 4.09
CA LEU A 35 -14.04 -8.58 3.98
C LEU A 35 -13.48 -9.83 4.68
N LEU A 36 -12.21 -10.14 4.47
CA LEU A 36 -11.57 -11.28 5.14
C LEU A 36 -11.56 -11.09 6.66
N LEU A 37 -11.16 -9.92 7.14
CA LEU A 37 -11.18 -9.61 8.57
C LEU A 37 -12.60 -9.73 9.15
N TYR A 38 -13.60 -9.18 8.45
CA TYR A 38 -14.99 -9.27 8.85
C TYR A 38 -15.45 -10.72 8.96
N LEU A 39 -15.19 -11.55 7.94
CA LEU A 39 -15.55 -12.97 7.95
C LEU A 39 -14.88 -13.73 9.11
N LEU A 40 -13.57 -13.51 9.32
CA LEU A 40 -12.85 -14.17 10.40
C LEU A 40 -13.34 -13.74 11.78
N ALA A 41 -13.62 -12.45 11.98
CA ALA A 41 -14.02 -11.92 13.27
C ALA A 41 -15.50 -12.22 13.61
N THR A 42 -16.41 -12.13 12.63
CA THR A 42 -17.86 -12.23 12.87
C THR A 42 -18.43 -13.59 12.53
N HIS A 43 -18.12 -14.14 11.35
CA HIS A 43 -18.68 -15.41 10.89
C HIS A 43 -17.96 -16.61 11.54
N PHE A 44 -16.63 -16.63 11.46
CA PHE A 44 -15.81 -17.70 12.05
C PHE A 44 -15.47 -17.47 13.53
N GLN A 45 -15.81 -16.33 14.09
CA GLN A 45 -15.60 -15.95 15.48
C GLN A 45 -14.17 -16.21 15.99
N TRP A 46 -13.19 -15.95 15.14
CA TRP A 46 -11.80 -16.10 15.51
C TRP A 46 -11.41 -15.10 16.60
N SER A 47 -10.67 -15.57 17.58
CA SER A 47 -10.11 -14.67 18.59
C SER A 47 -9.11 -13.69 17.94
N VAL A 48 -8.99 -12.50 18.50
CA VAL A 48 -8.02 -11.48 18.04
C VAL A 48 -6.61 -12.06 17.89
N LYS A 49 -6.21 -12.94 18.84
CA LYS A 49 -4.89 -13.62 18.80
C LYS A 49 -4.74 -14.47 17.53
N ARG A 50 -5.76 -15.26 17.15
CA ARG A 50 -5.72 -16.10 15.93
C ARG A 50 -5.64 -15.25 14.67
N ILE A 51 -6.41 -14.17 14.61
CA ILE A 51 -6.38 -13.23 13.47
C ILE A 51 -5.00 -12.60 13.32
N VAL A 52 -4.39 -12.14 14.42
CA VAL A 52 -3.04 -11.54 14.41
C VAL A 52 -1.99 -12.55 13.96
N VAL A 53 -2.04 -13.80 14.48
CA VAL A 53 -1.10 -14.85 14.07
C VAL A 53 -1.24 -15.14 12.58
N ALA A 54 -2.47 -15.29 12.07
CA ALA A 54 -2.71 -15.48 10.63
C ALA A 54 -2.17 -14.30 9.80
N ALA A 55 -2.39 -13.06 10.24
CA ALA A 55 -1.89 -11.87 9.57
C ALA A 55 -0.35 -11.84 9.51
N VAL A 56 0.32 -12.17 10.60
CA VAL A 56 1.79 -12.25 10.65
C VAL A 56 2.31 -13.34 9.71
N LEU A 57 1.73 -14.54 9.75
CA LEU A 57 2.15 -15.64 8.87
C LEU A 57 1.95 -15.31 7.39
N LEU A 58 0.82 -14.70 7.03
CA LEU A 58 0.55 -14.27 5.67
C LEU A 58 1.52 -13.17 5.22
N TYR A 59 1.83 -12.20 6.11
CA TYR A 59 2.81 -11.18 5.79
C TYR A 59 4.19 -11.77 5.54
N LEU A 60 4.67 -12.66 6.41
CA LEU A 60 5.95 -13.33 6.25
C LEU A 60 6.01 -14.15 4.95
N ALA A 61 4.95 -14.90 4.65
CA ALA A 61 4.86 -15.60 3.37
C ALA A 61 4.95 -14.63 2.19
N GLY A 62 4.23 -13.49 2.25
CA GLY A 62 4.31 -12.44 1.22
C GLY A 62 5.72 -11.88 1.06
N VAL A 63 6.41 -11.56 2.15
CA VAL A 63 7.80 -11.07 2.14
C VAL A 63 8.75 -12.08 1.51
N CYS A 64 8.66 -13.36 1.92
CA CYS A 64 9.49 -14.43 1.35
C CYS A 64 9.31 -14.58 -0.16
N HIS A 65 8.06 -14.49 -0.66
CA HIS A 65 7.75 -14.65 -2.08
C HIS A 65 7.91 -13.36 -2.90
N ASN A 66 8.11 -12.23 -2.27
CA ASN A 66 8.30 -10.94 -2.94
C ASN A 66 9.79 -10.55 -2.93
N THR A 67 10.25 -10.09 -1.78
CA THR A 67 11.59 -9.48 -1.65
C THR A 67 12.70 -10.52 -1.52
N TYR A 68 12.42 -11.64 -0.86
CA TYR A 68 13.44 -12.64 -0.51
C TYR A 68 13.40 -13.90 -1.39
N HIS A 69 12.60 -13.93 -2.46
CA HIS A 69 12.42 -15.15 -3.25
C HIS A 69 13.74 -15.68 -3.86
N HIS A 70 14.64 -14.82 -4.31
CA HIS A 70 15.94 -15.24 -4.85
C HIS A 70 16.90 -15.81 -3.80
N ALA A 71 16.69 -15.50 -2.52
CA ALA A 71 17.48 -16.11 -1.45
C ALA A 71 17.20 -17.62 -1.30
N PHE A 72 16.13 -18.13 -1.90
CA PHE A 72 15.71 -19.52 -1.84
C PHE A 72 15.88 -20.28 -3.16
N ASP A 73 16.47 -19.65 -4.20
CA ASP A 73 16.61 -20.26 -5.54
C ASP A 73 17.45 -21.53 -5.52
N ASP A 74 18.43 -21.63 -4.61
CA ASP A 74 19.28 -22.81 -4.44
C ASP A 74 18.55 -23.99 -3.75
N LEU A 75 17.41 -23.77 -3.11
CA LEU A 75 16.58 -24.80 -2.50
C LEU A 75 15.50 -25.27 -3.49
N SER A 76 15.69 -26.43 -4.09
CA SER A 76 14.78 -26.97 -5.11
C SER A 76 13.31 -27.07 -4.70
N LEU A 77 13.04 -27.38 -3.42
CA LEU A 77 11.69 -27.40 -2.84
C LEU A 77 11.10 -25.99 -2.76
N ALA A 78 11.86 -25.04 -2.24
CA ALA A 78 11.41 -23.64 -2.12
C ALA A 78 11.16 -23.01 -3.49
N ALA A 79 12.00 -23.30 -4.49
CA ALA A 79 11.79 -22.81 -5.86
C ALA A 79 10.49 -23.33 -6.50
N ASN A 80 10.08 -24.57 -6.19
CA ASN A 80 8.80 -25.10 -6.65
C ASN A 80 7.61 -24.42 -5.97
N GLU A 81 7.66 -24.21 -4.65
CA GLU A 81 6.63 -23.51 -3.89
C GLU A 81 6.48 -22.06 -4.37
N ILE A 82 7.58 -21.36 -4.60
CA ILE A 82 7.59 -20.00 -5.14
C ILE A 82 6.94 -19.96 -6.52
N ARG A 83 7.26 -20.90 -7.43
CA ARG A 83 6.64 -20.96 -8.75
C ARG A 83 5.15 -21.23 -8.67
N TRP A 84 4.73 -22.15 -7.81
CA TRP A 84 3.30 -22.41 -7.56
C TRP A 84 2.60 -21.14 -7.05
N TYR A 85 3.17 -20.49 -6.03
CA TYR A 85 2.65 -19.24 -5.48
C TYR A 85 2.46 -18.17 -6.57
N LEU A 86 3.50 -17.89 -7.36
CA LEU A 86 3.44 -16.89 -8.44
C LEU A 86 2.42 -17.28 -9.53
N SER A 87 2.22 -18.57 -9.80
CA SER A 87 1.21 -19.02 -10.74
C SER A 87 -0.22 -18.73 -10.28
N VAL A 88 -0.46 -18.80 -8.96
CA VAL A 88 -1.79 -18.56 -8.35
C VAL A 88 -2.00 -17.06 -8.09
N PHE A 89 -1.08 -16.42 -7.37
CA PHE A 89 -1.27 -15.08 -6.84
C PHE A 89 -0.68 -13.97 -7.70
N ALA A 90 0.23 -14.29 -8.61
CA ALA A 90 0.95 -13.38 -9.50
C ALA A 90 1.81 -12.31 -8.77
N THR A 91 1.39 -11.84 -7.59
CA THR A 91 2.11 -10.85 -6.78
C THR A 91 1.71 -10.96 -5.31
N ALA A 92 2.63 -10.66 -4.40
CA ALA A 92 2.34 -10.53 -2.97
C ALA A 92 1.63 -9.19 -2.62
N ARG A 93 1.62 -8.23 -3.54
CA ARG A 93 0.89 -6.96 -3.39
C ARG A 93 -0.61 -7.17 -3.64
N ASN A 94 -1.27 -7.88 -2.77
CA ASN A 94 -2.70 -8.15 -2.86
C ASN A 94 -3.38 -8.03 -1.49
N GLY A 95 -4.69 -8.27 -1.46
CA GLY A 95 -5.49 -8.16 -0.24
C GLY A 95 -5.14 -9.17 0.84
N LEU A 96 -4.58 -10.32 0.47
CA LEU A 96 -4.27 -11.41 1.41
C LEU A 96 -2.94 -11.20 2.13
N PHE A 97 -1.86 -11.00 1.37
CA PHE A 97 -0.49 -10.98 1.93
C PHE A 97 -0.05 -9.59 2.37
N PHE A 98 -0.59 -8.54 1.75
CA PHE A 98 -0.29 -7.16 2.10
C PHE A 98 -1.47 -6.47 2.81
N GLY A 99 -2.65 -6.44 2.21
CA GLY A 99 -3.80 -5.71 2.74
C GLY A 99 -4.26 -6.21 4.10
N PHE A 100 -4.48 -7.51 4.24
CA PHE A 100 -5.01 -8.12 5.47
C PHE A 100 -4.12 -7.91 6.69
N PRO A 101 -2.77 -8.05 6.65
CA PRO A 101 -1.91 -7.71 7.76
C PRO A 101 -2.07 -6.26 8.23
N PHE A 102 -2.05 -5.28 7.33
CA PHE A 102 -2.16 -3.88 7.69
C PHE A 102 -3.56 -3.48 8.20
N VAL A 103 -4.63 -4.03 7.62
CA VAL A 103 -6.00 -3.85 8.13
C VAL A 103 -6.13 -4.49 9.52
N THR A 104 -5.54 -5.66 9.74
CA THR A 104 -5.51 -6.32 11.06
C THR A 104 -4.75 -5.49 12.09
N MET A 105 -3.67 -4.79 11.72
CA MET A 105 -2.99 -3.86 12.62
C MET A 105 -3.93 -2.71 13.05
N GLY A 106 -4.66 -2.11 12.11
CA GLY A 106 -5.67 -1.10 12.43
C GLY A 106 -6.77 -1.62 13.37
N TYR A 107 -7.24 -2.83 13.13
CA TYR A 107 -8.19 -3.51 14.02
C TYR A 107 -7.61 -3.74 15.42
N LEU A 108 -6.37 -4.18 15.51
CA LEU A 108 -5.67 -4.39 16.78
C LEU A 108 -5.53 -3.09 17.58
N PHE A 109 -5.21 -1.99 16.92
CA PHE A 109 -5.17 -0.67 17.55
C PHE A 109 -6.53 -0.29 18.12
N ARG A 110 -7.61 -0.52 17.39
CA ARG A 110 -8.97 -0.24 17.88
C ARG A 110 -9.32 -1.07 19.08
N VAL A 111 -9.03 -2.38 19.07
CA VAL A 111 -9.37 -3.31 20.16
C VAL A 111 -8.52 -3.06 21.41
N LYS A 112 -7.28 -2.63 21.24
CA LYS A 112 -6.34 -2.40 22.36
C LYS A 112 -6.06 -0.92 22.63
N ALA A 113 -6.89 -0.01 22.16
CA ALA A 113 -6.68 1.42 22.29
C ALA A 113 -6.35 1.87 23.73
N ASP A 114 -7.10 1.34 24.71
CA ASP A 114 -6.95 1.67 26.13
C ASP A 114 -5.62 1.15 26.75
N ARG A 115 -4.93 0.23 26.09
CA ARG A 115 -3.66 -0.35 26.54
C ARG A 115 -2.44 0.31 25.93
N ILE A 116 -2.64 1.11 24.88
CA ILE A 116 -1.55 1.77 24.17
C ILE A 116 -1.19 3.02 24.97
N ARG A 117 0.03 3.06 25.49
CA ARG A 117 0.55 4.19 26.25
C ARG A 117 1.36 5.13 25.36
N LYS A 118 1.35 6.41 25.70
CA LYS A 118 2.24 7.39 25.06
C LYS A 118 3.70 6.98 25.30
N ASN A 119 4.46 6.93 24.22
CA ASN A 119 5.89 6.64 24.21
C ASN A 119 6.57 7.49 23.12
N ASP A 120 7.88 7.45 23.03
CA ASP A 120 8.63 8.14 21.96
C ASP A 120 8.60 7.35 20.65
N TYR A 121 7.39 7.23 20.11
CA TYR A 121 7.18 6.53 18.83
C TYR A 121 7.86 7.23 17.65
N GLY A 122 8.12 8.54 17.74
CA GLY A 122 8.84 9.28 16.71
C GLY A 122 10.27 8.77 16.57
N TRP A 123 10.98 8.61 17.69
CA TRP A 123 12.32 8.03 17.70
C TRP A 123 12.33 6.58 17.20
N HIS A 124 11.40 5.75 17.69
CA HIS A 124 11.28 4.37 17.20
C HIS A 124 11.02 4.33 15.69
N THR A 125 10.22 5.23 15.14
CA THR A 125 10.00 5.33 13.69
C THR A 125 11.31 5.59 12.96
N ILE A 126 12.15 6.53 13.44
CA ILE A 126 13.45 6.83 12.83
C ILE A 126 14.36 5.61 12.85
N VAL A 127 14.43 4.92 13.99
CA VAL A 127 15.26 3.70 14.14
C VAL A 127 14.80 2.60 13.19
N PHE A 128 13.50 2.30 13.16
CA PHE A 128 12.99 1.25 12.26
C PHE A 128 13.08 1.65 10.79
N LEU A 129 12.98 2.94 10.46
CA LEU A 129 13.22 3.43 9.11
C LEU A 129 14.69 3.23 8.69
N ALA A 130 15.63 3.53 9.58
CA ALA A 130 17.05 3.27 9.33
C ALA A 130 17.35 1.77 9.15
N LEU A 131 16.72 0.91 9.97
CA LEU A 131 16.82 -0.53 9.81
C LEU A 131 16.18 -1.02 8.49
N MET A 132 15.07 -0.42 8.05
CA MET A 132 14.45 -0.73 6.76
C MET A 132 15.37 -0.31 5.59
N MET A 133 16.04 0.83 5.69
CA MET A 133 17.03 1.26 4.68
C MET A 133 18.25 0.31 4.66
N LEU A 134 18.67 -0.17 5.82
CA LEU A 134 19.74 -1.19 5.91
C LEU A 134 19.27 -2.52 5.30
N GLU A 135 18.04 -2.95 5.58
CA GLU A 135 17.42 -4.14 4.99
C GLU A 135 17.41 -4.02 3.46
N GLU A 136 16.95 -2.90 2.91
CA GLU A 136 16.97 -2.59 1.47
C GLU A 136 18.38 -2.71 0.88
N TRP A 137 19.35 -2.09 1.53
CA TRP A 137 20.74 -2.14 1.08
C TRP A 137 21.29 -3.58 1.05
N ILE A 138 21.02 -4.37 2.12
CA ILE A 138 21.46 -5.77 2.18
C ILE A 138 20.79 -6.60 1.08
N VAL A 139 19.47 -6.44 0.89
CA VAL A 139 18.71 -7.16 -0.13
C VAL A 139 19.26 -6.85 -1.52
N THR A 140 19.47 -5.58 -1.84
CA THR A 140 20.01 -5.16 -3.14
C THR A 140 21.39 -5.73 -3.39
N GLN A 141 22.27 -5.76 -2.37
CA GLN A 141 23.65 -6.26 -2.52
C GLN A 141 23.75 -7.79 -2.57
N LYS A 142 22.88 -8.51 -1.87
CA LYS A 142 23.01 -9.96 -1.66
C LYS A 142 22.04 -10.79 -2.49
N ILE A 143 20.85 -10.27 -2.75
CA ILE A 143 19.74 -11.01 -3.37
C ILE A 143 19.56 -10.60 -4.84
N GLY A 144 20.02 -9.38 -5.21
CA GLY A 144 19.92 -8.87 -6.57
C GLY A 144 18.57 -8.20 -6.87
N GLU A 145 18.21 -8.12 -8.16
CA GLU A 145 16.99 -7.46 -8.60
C GLU A 145 15.76 -8.28 -8.21
N SER A 146 15.14 -7.94 -7.09
CA SER A 146 13.83 -8.43 -6.65
C SER A 146 12.79 -7.29 -6.67
N SER A 147 11.51 -7.62 -6.52
CA SER A 147 10.51 -6.57 -6.32
C SER A 147 10.65 -6.00 -4.90
N HIS A 148 11.09 -4.76 -4.79
CA HIS A 148 11.33 -4.05 -3.53
C HIS A 148 10.03 -3.47 -2.93
N ASP A 149 9.02 -4.31 -2.74
CA ASP A 149 7.68 -3.84 -2.33
C ASP A 149 7.33 -4.18 -0.87
N MET A 150 7.98 -5.19 -0.29
CA MET A 150 7.66 -5.70 1.05
C MET A 150 8.94 -6.02 1.82
N TYR A 151 9.14 -5.35 2.96
CA TYR A 151 10.28 -5.56 3.85
C TYR A 151 9.83 -6.03 5.22
N LEU A 152 10.68 -6.75 5.94
CA LEU A 152 10.40 -7.19 7.32
C LEU A 152 10.19 -5.99 8.26
N MET A 153 10.90 -4.89 8.03
CA MET A 153 10.79 -3.69 8.85
C MET A 153 9.56 -2.82 8.54
N THR A 154 8.91 -2.98 7.38
CA THR A 154 7.75 -2.15 6.98
C THR A 154 6.62 -2.11 8.00
N PRO A 155 6.16 -3.23 8.60
CA PRO A 155 5.12 -3.20 9.62
C PRO A 155 5.54 -2.42 10.88
N LEU A 156 6.81 -2.55 11.30
CA LEU A 156 7.34 -1.87 12.48
C LEU A 156 7.42 -0.36 12.25
N VAL A 157 7.89 0.08 11.08
CA VAL A 157 7.86 1.50 10.66
C VAL A 157 6.43 2.03 10.67
N THR A 158 5.50 1.30 10.04
CA THR A 158 4.10 1.71 9.91
C THR A 158 3.40 1.84 11.27
N VAL A 159 3.59 0.87 12.18
CA VAL A 159 3.04 0.90 13.54
C VAL A 159 3.55 2.14 14.29
N ASN A 160 4.86 2.35 14.31
CA ASN A 160 5.44 3.43 15.09
C ASN A 160 5.09 4.81 14.49
N LEU A 161 5.07 4.94 13.17
CA LEU A 161 4.65 6.16 12.49
C LEU A 161 3.18 6.49 12.79
N PHE A 162 2.29 5.49 12.74
CA PHE A 162 0.89 5.66 13.09
C PHE A 162 0.71 6.09 14.55
N LEU A 163 1.42 5.46 15.49
CA LEU A 163 1.35 5.81 16.91
C LEU A 163 1.97 7.18 17.18
N ALA A 164 3.08 7.53 16.53
CA ALA A 164 3.67 8.86 16.61
C ALA A 164 2.66 9.93 16.16
N ALA A 165 1.97 9.70 15.06
CA ALA A 165 0.92 10.59 14.58
C ALA A 165 -0.29 10.65 15.52
N ALA A 166 -0.74 9.50 16.07
CA ALA A 166 -1.88 9.42 16.98
C ALA A 166 -1.64 10.13 18.32
N PHE A 167 -0.41 10.13 18.83
CA PHE A 167 -0.02 10.81 20.06
C PHE A 167 0.54 12.23 19.86
N CYS A 168 0.63 12.68 18.59
CA CYS A 168 1.06 14.05 18.30
C CYS A 168 0.01 15.06 18.78
N PRO A 169 0.38 16.05 19.61
CA PRO A 169 -0.56 17.07 20.06
C PRO A 169 -1.05 17.89 18.86
N VAL A 170 -2.37 17.97 18.68
CA VAL A 170 -3.00 18.70 17.58
C VAL A 170 -3.53 20.04 18.12
N SER A 171 -3.02 21.16 17.60
CA SER A 171 -3.63 22.47 17.77
C SER A 171 -4.72 22.68 16.73
N ASP A 172 -5.66 23.64 16.97
CA ASP A 172 -6.76 23.94 16.04
C ASP A 172 -6.28 24.24 14.61
N LYS A 173 -5.18 24.99 14.49
CA LYS A 173 -4.56 25.28 13.19
C LYS A 173 -4.05 24.01 12.49
N ARG A 174 -3.43 23.09 13.25
CA ARG A 174 -2.97 21.80 12.70
C ARG A 174 -4.14 20.90 12.33
N GLY A 175 -5.24 20.93 13.08
CA GLY A 175 -6.46 20.19 12.76
C GLY A 175 -7.07 20.61 11.42
N ALA A 176 -7.15 21.92 11.16
CA ALA A 176 -7.61 22.45 9.89
C ALA A 176 -6.68 22.05 8.72
N MET A 177 -5.37 22.14 8.92
CA MET A 177 -4.37 21.69 7.94
C MET A 177 -4.49 20.18 7.69
N ALA A 178 -4.60 19.35 8.72
CA ALA A 178 -4.73 17.91 8.60
C ALA A 178 -5.97 17.50 7.79
N LYS A 179 -7.07 18.24 7.91
CA LYS A 179 -8.26 18.01 7.08
C LYS A 179 -7.98 18.27 5.60
N ILE A 180 -7.31 19.39 5.28
CA ILE A 180 -6.93 19.71 3.90
C ILE A 180 -5.96 18.67 3.36
N MET A 181 -4.94 18.28 4.14
CA MET A 181 -3.96 17.27 3.73
C MET A 181 -4.60 15.92 3.47
N ARG A 182 -5.60 15.51 4.26
CA ARG A 182 -6.34 14.27 4.05
C ARG A 182 -7.14 14.30 2.73
N GLU A 183 -7.87 15.38 2.47
CA GLU A 183 -8.60 15.56 1.21
C GLU A 183 -7.61 15.55 0.03
N LEU A 184 -6.52 16.32 0.14
CA LEU A 184 -5.50 16.44 -0.89
C LEU A 184 -4.76 15.12 -1.17
N SER A 185 -4.44 14.34 -0.12
CA SER A 185 -3.78 13.04 -0.31
C SER A 185 -4.64 12.05 -1.10
N THR A 186 -5.95 12.09 -0.92
CA THR A 186 -6.89 11.27 -1.70
C THR A 186 -6.91 11.71 -3.17
N GLU A 187 -6.95 13.01 -3.43
CA GLU A 187 -6.91 13.55 -4.80
C GLU A 187 -5.58 13.23 -5.48
N ILE A 188 -4.44 13.41 -4.80
CA ILE A 188 -3.13 13.06 -5.33
C ILE A 188 -3.07 11.58 -5.69
N PHE A 189 -3.56 10.70 -4.79
CA PHE A 189 -3.59 9.26 -5.04
C PHE A 189 -4.38 8.89 -6.31
N LEU A 190 -5.50 9.54 -6.54
CA LEU A 190 -6.34 9.28 -7.72
C LEU A 190 -5.76 9.90 -9.00
N LEU A 191 -5.14 11.07 -8.90
CA LEU A 191 -4.77 11.89 -10.05
C LEU A 191 -3.34 11.67 -10.55
N HIS A 192 -2.40 11.25 -9.70
CA HIS A 192 -0.97 11.21 -10.07
C HIS A 192 -0.67 10.41 -11.34
N MET A 193 -1.45 9.36 -11.61
CA MET A 193 -1.26 8.58 -12.84
C MET A 193 -1.93 9.19 -14.06
N LEU A 194 -3.04 9.88 -13.86
CA LEU A 194 -3.62 10.67 -14.94
C LEU A 194 -2.62 11.74 -15.38
N VAL A 195 -2.02 12.44 -14.41
CA VAL A 195 -0.99 13.46 -14.66
C VAL A 195 0.25 12.83 -15.32
N TYR A 196 0.71 11.68 -14.82
CA TYR A 196 1.83 10.94 -15.43
C TYR A 196 1.53 10.53 -16.89
N PHE A 197 0.34 10.01 -17.14
CA PHE A 197 -0.09 9.61 -18.48
C PHE A 197 -0.08 10.81 -19.45
N TRP A 198 -0.64 11.94 -19.03
CA TRP A 198 -0.63 13.17 -19.83
C TRP A 198 0.78 13.73 -20.03
N TYR A 199 1.59 13.74 -18.98
CA TYR A 199 2.99 14.14 -19.09
C TYR A 199 3.74 13.30 -20.12
N LYS A 200 3.64 11.97 -20.03
CA LYS A 200 4.27 11.04 -20.97
C LYS A 200 3.80 11.31 -22.42
N LYS A 201 2.51 11.44 -22.62
CA LYS A 201 1.93 11.70 -23.95
C LYS A 201 2.39 13.04 -24.53
N ILE A 202 2.51 14.08 -23.72
CA ILE A 202 3.03 15.39 -24.14
C ILE A 202 4.50 15.27 -24.54
N MET A 203 5.34 14.63 -23.73
CA MET A 203 6.77 14.46 -24.02
C MET A 203 6.97 13.66 -25.32
N GLU A 204 6.24 12.57 -25.51
CA GLU A 204 6.26 11.77 -26.73
C GLU A 204 5.81 12.60 -27.97
N SER A 205 4.78 13.44 -27.84
CA SER A 205 4.29 14.29 -28.95
C SER A 205 5.28 15.39 -29.35
N LEU A 206 6.13 15.82 -28.40
CA LEU A 206 7.18 16.79 -28.64
C LEU A 206 8.50 16.17 -29.12
N GLY A 207 8.56 14.84 -29.25
CA GLY A 207 9.78 14.11 -29.61
C GLY A 207 10.86 14.19 -28.54
N LEU A 208 10.49 14.50 -27.29
CA LEU A 208 11.40 14.62 -26.17
C LEU A 208 11.42 13.30 -25.38
N ASP A 209 12.60 12.94 -24.87
CA ASP A 209 12.71 11.83 -23.93
C ASP A 209 11.90 12.15 -22.66
N VAL A 210 11.34 11.11 -22.03
CA VAL A 210 10.53 11.24 -20.80
C VAL A 210 11.34 11.82 -19.63
N GLY A 211 12.60 12.08 -19.85
CA GLY A 211 13.49 12.86 -18.99
C GLY A 211 13.93 12.16 -17.71
N ASN A 212 14.70 12.88 -16.92
CA ASN A 212 15.22 12.41 -15.64
C ASN A 212 14.07 12.04 -14.68
N HIS A 213 14.23 10.93 -13.96
CA HIS A 213 13.27 10.43 -12.98
C HIS A 213 12.85 11.49 -11.95
N LEU A 214 13.77 12.36 -11.52
CA LEU A 214 13.48 13.44 -10.57
C LEU A 214 12.55 14.49 -11.16
N VAL A 215 12.83 14.94 -12.39
CA VAL A 215 11.98 15.94 -13.09
C VAL A 215 10.58 15.39 -13.28
N ARG A 216 10.47 14.16 -13.76
CA ARG A 216 9.20 13.46 -13.91
C ARG A 216 8.42 13.38 -12.59
N TYR A 217 9.09 12.98 -11.51
CA TYR A 217 8.49 12.91 -10.18
C TYR A 217 7.97 14.29 -9.73
N LEU A 218 8.78 15.33 -9.85
CA LEU A 218 8.38 16.68 -9.45
C LEU A 218 7.20 17.20 -10.27
N VAL A 219 7.18 16.98 -11.57
CA VAL A 219 6.05 17.39 -12.43
C VAL A 219 4.77 16.65 -12.08
N VAL A 220 4.85 15.34 -11.87
CA VAL A 220 3.67 14.54 -11.52
C VAL A 220 3.13 14.93 -10.15
N VAL A 221 3.98 15.09 -9.16
CA VAL A 221 3.55 15.49 -7.81
C VAL A 221 2.97 16.90 -7.81
N SER A 222 3.68 17.89 -8.37
CA SER A 222 3.19 19.29 -8.39
C SER A 222 1.91 19.42 -9.19
N GLY A 223 1.80 18.77 -10.36
CA GLY A 223 0.59 18.74 -11.16
C GLY A 223 -0.60 18.11 -10.42
N SER A 224 -0.38 16.99 -9.74
CA SER A 224 -1.44 16.33 -8.95
C SER A 224 -1.89 17.17 -7.75
N VAL A 225 -0.97 17.84 -7.07
CA VAL A 225 -1.27 18.78 -5.98
C VAL A 225 -2.10 19.95 -6.50
N LEU A 226 -1.69 20.56 -7.61
CA LEU A 226 -2.38 21.71 -8.19
C LEU A 226 -3.82 21.36 -8.60
N ILE A 227 -4.00 20.26 -9.33
CA ILE A 227 -5.32 19.80 -9.76
C ILE A 227 -6.17 19.43 -8.53
N GLY A 228 -5.61 18.72 -7.56
CA GLY A 228 -6.28 18.35 -6.32
C GLY A 228 -6.78 19.57 -5.53
N LEU A 229 -5.96 20.62 -5.40
CA LEU A 229 -6.37 21.87 -4.74
C LEU A 229 -7.51 22.56 -5.49
N ILE A 230 -7.46 22.58 -6.83
CA ILE A 230 -8.54 23.14 -7.66
C ILE A 230 -9.83 22.36 -7.43
N LEU A 231 -9.80 21.04 -7.44
CA LEU A 231 -10.98 20.20 -7.23
C LEU A 231 -11.58 20.39 -5.84
N ILE A 232 -10.74 20.44 -4.78
CA ILE A 232 -11.18 20.72 -3.41
C ILE A 232 -11.84 22.12 -3.34
N TYR A 233 -11.26 23.14 -3.98
CA TYR A 233 -11.81 24.48 -3.99
C TYR A 233 -13.19 24.52 -4.67
N ILE A 234 -13.32 23.91 -5.86
CA ILE A 234 -14.57 23.83 -6.61
C ILE A 234 -15.65 23.06 -5.81
N GLY A 235 -15.28 21.92 -5.22
CA GLY A 235 -16.18 21.11 -4.39
C GLY A 235 -16.71 21.89 -3.18
N ARG A 236 -15.85 22.63 -2.50
CA ARG A 236 -16.25 23.47 -1.35
C ARG A 236 -17.16 24.63 -1.75
N LYS A 237 -16.90 25.26 -2.90
CA LYS A 237 -17.76 26.33 -3.43
C LYS A 237 -19.15 25.81 -3.76
N ARG A 238 -19.25 24.67 -4.44
CA ARG A 238 -20.52 24.03 -4.80
C ARG A 238 -21.34 23.64 -3.57
N ASN A 239 -20.72 23.09 -2.53
CA ASN A 239 -21.43 22.73 -1.30
C ASN A 239 -21.94 23.93 -0.49
N LYS A 240 -21.37 25.11 -0.66
CA LYS A 240 -21.91 26.36 -0.07
C LYS A 240 -23.15 26.86 -0.81
N THR A 241 -23.20 26.67 -2.13
CA THR A 241 -24.32 27.13 -2.96
C THR A 241 -25.57 26.24 -2.82
N VAL A 242 -25.41 24.98 -2.45
CA VAL A 242 -26.51 24.02 -2.22
C VAL A 242 -27.16 24.18 -0.84
N LYS A 243 -26.55 24.93 0.09
CA LYS A 243 -27.05 25.17 1.43
C LYS A 243 -27.79 26.51 1.60
N LEU A 244 -27.99 27.25 0.52
CA LEU A 244 -28.79 28.45 0.40
C LEU A 244 -30.08 28.12 -0.37
#